data_329b6ac693389a6510d2d5f065ca2a2c
#
_entry.id   329b6ac693389a6510d2d5f065ca2a2c
#
_cell.length_a   1.000
_cell.length_b   1.000
_cell.length_c   1.000
_cell.angle_alpha   90.00
_cell.angle_beta   90.00
_cell.angle_gamma   90.00
#
_symmetry.space_group_name_H-M   'P 1'
#
loop_
_entity.id
_entity.type
_entity.pdbx_description
1 polymer ?
#
loop_
_entity_poly.entity_id
_entity_poly.type
_entity_poly.pdbx_seq_one_letter_code
_entity_poly.pdbx_strand_id
1 'polypeptide(L)'
;MKLTCKFSTMVALIAVAFATSSCGTKRIVADGSVAKTTTTAQKTQNATADNSSTELKQMNYLRKVADNAVYSKNIVSKIKCTISTGDNNISVGGSLHMRRDEVIRIQLIPFGLMEAGRLEFTKNYVLLVDRIHKEYVKASYSDVDFLKRNGLDFYALQALFWNQLFVPGAQKVTDSSLKSFIADFSASPIKVSTTYGNMSYVWNTDNTTALINSVNAKYSGGKDGNTSVTCTYSNFKALGTKKFPTDIYLTMSTKMVKNASKMSLDLQLNTLSNDDDWETETSISSKYTQVGADEILNKLGGL
;
A
#
# COMPACT_ATOMS: atom_id res chain seq x y z
N MET A 1 2.87 33.38 -7.46
CA MET A 1 1.63 33.13 -6.72
C MET A 1 0.86 31.88 -7.15
N LYS A 2 0.92 31.47 -8.43
CA LYS A 2 0.25 30.20 -8.90
C LYS A 2 0.94 28.89 -8.52
N LEU A 3 2.22 28.93 -8.14
CA LEU A 3 3.00 27.73 -7.79
C LEU A 3 2.73 27.25 -6.35
N THR A 4 2.47 28.17 -5.43
CA THR A 4 2.21 27.88 -4.01
C THR A 4 0.87 27.17 -3.79
N CYS A 5 -0.17 27.53 -4.57
CA CYS A 5 -1.49 26.90 -4.48
C CYS A 5 -1.47 25.43 -4.97
N LYS A 6 -0.67 25.13 -6.02
CA LYS A 6 -0.50 23.76 -6.56
C LYS A 6 0.28 22.85 -5.64
N PHE A 7 1.10 23.40 -4.74
CA PHE A 7 1.95 22.60 -3.86
C PHE A 7 1.21 22.06 -2.64
N SER A 8 0.29 22.85 -2.08
CA SER A 8 -0.60 22.39 -0.98
C SER A 8 -1.48 21.22 -1.41
N THR A 9 -1.92 21.27 -2.66
CA THR A 9 -2.71 20.22 -3.32
C THR A 9 -1.95 18.89 -3.42
N MET A 10 -0.64 18.96 -3.61
CA MET A 10 0.22 17.82 -3.88
C MET A 10 0.42 16.92 -2.67
N VAL A 11 0.59 17.52 -1.48
CA VAL A 11 0.91 16.79 -0.26
C VAL A 11 -0.30 16.01 0.27
N ALA A 12 -1.51 16.49 0.03
CA ALA A 12 -2.75 15.88 0.51
C ALA A 12 -3.20 14.62 -0.27
N LEU A 13 -2.78 14.48 -1.52
CA LEU A 13 -3.22 13.38 -2.41
C LEU A 13 -2.81 11.98 -1.93
N ILE A 14 -1.68 11.87 -1.26
CA ILE A 14 -1.18 10.58 -0.75
C ILE A 14 -1.97 10.11 0.47
N ALA A 15 -2.53 11.05 1.26
CA ALA A 15 -3.35 10.73 2.44
C ALA A 15 -4.80 10.32 2.09
N VAL A 16 -5.32 10.74 0.91
CA VAL A 16 -6.72 10.50 0.47
C VAL A 16 -7.02 9.03 0.19
N ALA A 17 -6.02 8.23 -0.21
CA ALA A 17 -6.24 6.80 -0.44
C ALA A 17 -6.81 6.06 0.78
N PHE A 18 -6.84 6.70 1.95
CA PHE A 18 -7.21 6.09 3.23
C PHE A 18 -8.40 6.73 3.95
N ALA A 19 -8.97 7.84 3.48
CA ALA A 19 -9.80 8.69 4.34
C ALA A 19 -11.32 8.70 4.08
N THR A 20 -11.90 7.82 3.26
CA THR A 20 -13.34 7.89 2.98
C THR A 20 -14.12 6.64 3.38
N SER A 21 -14.81 6.68 4.50
CA SER A 21 -16.20 6.24 4.65
C SER A 21 -16.67 6.22 6.11
N SER A 22 -17.53 7.16 6.44
CA SER A 22 -18.46 7.04 7.56
C SER A 22 -19.84 6.75 6.97
N CYS A 23 -20.44 5.60 7.25
CA CYS A 23 -21.88 5.48 7.56
C CYS A 23 -22.36 4.04 7.78
N GLY A 24 -23.02 3.84 8.92
CA GLY A 24 -24.34 3.20 9.03
C GLY A 24 -24.46 1.68 9.11
N THR A 25 -24.60 1.21 10.31
CA THR A 25 -24.99 -0.13 10.75
C THR A 25 -26.39 -0.57 10.29
N LYS A 26 -26.54 -1.82 9.82
CA LYS A 26 -27.70 -2.68 10.17
C LYS A 26 -27.32 -4.16 10.10
N ARG A 27 -27.52 -4.84 11.23
CA ARG A 27 -27.45 -6.29 11.38
C ARG A 27 -28.68 -6.93 10.74
N ILE A 28 -28.49 -8.08 10.05
CA ILE A 28 -29.53 -9.10 9.88
C ILE A 28 -28.90 -10.44 10.21
N VAL A 29 -29.54 -11.11 11.14
CA VAL A 29 -29.32 -12.49 11.58
C VAL A 29 -30.21 -13.39 10.75
N ALA A 30 -29.75 -14.52 10.26
CA ALA A 30 -30.55 -15.72 9.92
C ALA A 30 -29.58 -16.89 9.78
N ASP A 31 -29.66 -17.74 10.58
CA ASP A 31 -30.23 -19.01 10.96
C ASP A 31 -29.93 -20.14 9.97
N GLY A 32 -29.54 -21.28 10.57
CA GLY A 32 -28.90 -22.42 9.96
C GLY A 32 -29.83 -23.35 9.19
N SER A 33 -29.24 -24.27 8.48
CA SER A 33 -29.74 -25.65 8.46
C SER A 33 -28.65 -26.62 7.95
N VAL A 34 -28.56 -27.72 8.66
CA VAL A 34 -27.70 -28.88 8.44
C VAL A 34 -28.38 -29.79 7.43
N ALA A 35 -27.66 -30.29 6.45
CA ALA A 35 -28.04 -31.48 5.71
C ALA A 35 -26.85 -32.45 5.61
N LYS A 36 -27.06 -33.59 6.20
CA LYS A 36 -26.25 -34.79 6.22
C LYS A 36 -26.61 -35.62 4.99
N THR A 37 -25.68 -36.07 4.19
CA THR A 37 -25.84 -37.29 3.39
C THR A 37 -24.53 -38.00 3.11
N THR A 38 -24.59 -39.27 3.26
CA THR A 38 -23.68 -40.37 3.42
C THR A 38 -22.98 -40.82 2.13
N THR A 39 -21.71 -41.19 2.26
CA THR A 39 -20.98 -42.36 1.72
C THR A 39 -20.99 -42.68 0.21
N THR A 40 -19.85 -42.63 -0.45
CA THR A 40 -19.33 -43.77 -1.21
C THR A 40 -17.78 -43.68 -1.25
N ALA A 41 -17.11 -44.62 -0.62
CA ALA A 41 -15.68 -44.85 -0.69
C ALA A 41 -15.36 -45.63 -1.97
N GLN A 42 -14.39 -45.15 -2.72
CA GLN A 42 -13.37 -45.86 -3.52
C GLN A 42 -12.93 -45.03 -4.73
N LYS A 43 -11.94 -44.16 -4.50
CA LYS A 43 -10.96 -43.67 -5.51
C LYS A 43 -9.92 -42.73 -4.87
N THR A 44 -9.36 -43.10 -3.71
CA THR A 44 -8.69 -42.10 -2.84
C THR A 44 -7.15 -42.16 -2.82
N GLN A 45 -6.51 -43.01 -3.59
CA GLN A 45 -5.02 -43.12 -3.48
C GLN A 45 -4.23 -42.28 -4.50
N ASN A 46 -4.75 -42.02 -5.69
CA ASN A 46 -4.03 -41.18 -6.68
C ASN A 46 -4.31 -39.68 -6.48
N ALA A 47 -5.49 -39.30 -5.99
CA ALA A 47 -5.85 -37.89 -5.77
C ALA A 47 -5.07 -37.28 -4.59
N THR A 48 -4.69 -38.08 -3.58
CA THR A 48 -3.98 -37.59 -2.38
C THR A 48 -2.51 -37.29 -2.66
N ALA A 49 -1.84 -38.07 -3.50
CA ALA A 49 -0.45 -37.85 -3.88
C ALA A 49 -0.30 -36.63 -4.81
N ASP A 50 -1.25 -36.41 -5.72
CA ASP A 50 -1.23 -35.30 -6.68
C ASP A 50 -1.56 -33.97 -5.98
N ASN A 51 -2.50 -33.98 -5.02
CA ASN A 51 -2.81 -32.81 -4.19
C ASN A 51 -1.61 -32.44 -3.29
N SER A 52 -0.94 -33.41 -2.68
CA SER A 52 0.22 -33.16 -1.83
C SER A 52 1.38 -32.55 -2.63
N SER A 53 1.62 -33.02 -3.84
CA SER A 53 2.67 -32.47 -4.72
C SER A 53 2.35 -31.02 -5.16
N THR A 54 1.08 -30.74 -5.43
CA THR A 54 0.61 -29.41 -5.81
C THR A 54 0.70 -28.41 -4.65
N GLU A 55 0.30 -28.82 -3.44
CA GLU A 55 0.41 -28.00 -2.24
C GLU A 55 1.88 -27.68 -1.90
N LEU A 56 2.76 -28.67 -2.03
CA LEU A 56 4.19 -28.47 -1.80
C LEU A 56 4.80 -27.50 -2.82
N LYS A 57 4.44 -27.63 -4.10
CA LYS A 57 4.85 -26.71 -5.17
C LYS A 57 4.40 -25.29 -4.87
N GLN A 58 3.13 -25.12 -4.49
CA GLN A 58 2.56 -23.83 -4.13
C GLN A 58 3.31 -23.20 -2.94
N MET A 59 3.50 -23.96 -1.85
CA MET A 59 4.19 -23.48 -0.66
C MET A 59 5.64 -23.08 -0.94
N ASN A 60 6.37 -23.89 -1.72
CA ASN A 60 7.75 -23.57 -2.10
C ASN A 60 7.81 -22.29 -2.95
N TYR A 61 6.85 -22.09 -3.85
CA TYR A 61 6.78 -20.88 -4.64
C TYR A 61 6.48 -19.64 -3.78
N LEU A 62 5.49 -19.74 -2.88
CA LEU A 62 5.13 -18.65 -1.97
C LEU A 62 6.29 -18.26 -1.05
N ARG A 63 7.05 -19.23 -0.54
CA ARG A 63 8.30 -18.99 0.20
C ARG A 63 9.31 -18.23 -0.66
N LYS A 64 9.49 -18.64 -1.91
CA LYS A 64 10.41 -17.96 -2.84
C LYS A 64 10.01 -16.52 -3.07
N VAL A 65 8.70 -16.20 -3.20
CA VAL A 65 8.19 -14.82 -3.29
C VAL A 65 8.48 -14.06 -1.99
N ALA A 66 8.17 -14.64 -0.83
CA ALA A 66 8.41 -14.01 0.47
C ALA A 66 9.90 -13.76 0.74
N ASP A 67 10.76 -14.69 0.34
CA ASP A 67 12.22 -14.59 0.51
C ASP A 67 12.89 -13.54 -0.37
N ASN A 68 12.19 -13.02 -1.39
CA ASN A 68 12.69 -11.90 -2.18
C ASN A 68 12.68 -10.58 -1.42
N ALA A 69 12.03 -10.51 -0.29
CA ALA A 69 12.01 -9.32 0.57
C ALA A 69 13.43 -8.89 0.97
N VAL A 70 13.74 -7.59 0.84
CA VAL A 70 15.03 -7.05 1.32
C VAL A 70 15.08 -7.10 2.84
N TYR A 71 16.25 -7.40 3.39
CA TYR A 71 16.45 -7.50 4.84
C TYR A 71 16.83 -6.17 5.50
N SER A 72 17.18 -5.16 4.71
CA SER A 72 17.58 -3.84 5.23
C SER A 72 16.51 -3.27 6.17
N LYS A 73 16.95 -2.84 7.35
CA LYS A 73 16.10 -2.12 8.29
C LYS A 73 15.78 -0.73 7.77
N ASN A 74 16.75 -0.08 7.15
CA ASN A 74 16.62 1.26 6.55
C ASN A 74 16.70 1.19 5.03
N ILE A 75 15.91 2.02 4.37
CA ILE A 75 16.01 2.32 2.94
C ILE A 75 15.89 3.82 2.80
N VAL A 76 16.91 4.43 2.23
CA VAL A 76 16.98 5.88 1.98
C VAL A 76 17.27 6.13 0.51
N SER A 77 16.54 7.10 -0.06
CA SER A 77 16.71 7.47 -1.46
C SER A 77 16.44 8.96 -1.68
N LYS A 78 17.21 9.57 -2.57
CA LYS A 78 16.73 10.77 -3.28
C LYS A 78 15.67 10.32 -4.28
N ILE A 79 14.58 11.07 -4.38
CA ILE A 79 13.47 10.71 -5.24
C ILE A 79 13.10 11.85 -6.19
N LYS A 80 12.52 11.45 -7.31
CA LYS A 80 11.63 12.29 -8.10
C LYS A 80 10.21 11.77 -7.88
N CYS A 81 9.34 12.61 -7.36
CA CYS A 81 7.95 12.31 -7.06
C CYS A 81 7.06 13.03 -8.07
N THR A 82 6.26 12.29 -8.83
CA THR A 82 5.26 12.87 -9.73
C THR A 82 3.87 12.43 -9.28
N ILE A 83 3.00 13.41 -9.06
CA ILE A 83 1.60 13.20 -8.69
C ILE A 83 0.72 13.67 -9.83
N SER A 84 -0.22 12.83 -10.23
CA SER A 84 -1.19 13.16 -11.28
C SER A 84 -2.61 13.04 -10.75
N THR A 85 -3.44 14.05 -11.07
CA THR A 85 -4.86 14.07 -10.73
C THR A 85 -5.63 14.60 -11.94
N GLY A 86 -6.34 13.72 -12.63
CA GLY A 86 -6.92 14.06 -13.93
C GLY A 86 -5.83 14.53 -14.89
N ASP A 87 -5.99 15.74 -15.44
CA ASP A 87 -5.04 16.34 -16.40
C ASP A 87 -3.88 17.10 -15.74
N ASN A 88 -3.87 17.21 -14.41
CA ASN A 88 -2.83 17.92 -13.68
C ASN A 88 -1.70 16.99 -13.26
N ASN A 89 -0.47 17.35 -13.64
CA ASN A 89 0.74 16.65 -13.27
C ASN A 89 1.69 17.59 -12.53
N ILE A 90 2.15 17.18 -11.36
CA ILE A 90 3.15 17.93 -10.58
C ILE A 90 4.33 16.99 -10.28
N SER A 91 5.52 17.42 -10.69
CA SER A 91 6.76 16.68 -10.43
C SER A 91 7.69 17.48 -9.55
N VAL A 92 8.23 16.86 -8.51
CA VAL A 92 9.12 17.51 -7.54
C VAL A 92 10.19 16.54 -7.05
N GLY A 93 11.38 17.06 -6.80
CA GLY A 93 12.44 16.34 -6.14
C GLY A 93 12.20 16.21 -4.63
N GLY A 94 12.83 15.22 -4.01
CA GLY A 94 12.70 15.01 -2.58
C GLY A 94 13.54 13.86 -2.07
N SER A 95 13.15 13.34 -0.91
CA SER A 95 13.77 12.15 -0.32
C SER A 95 12.71 11.19 0.23
N LEU A 96 13.03 9.92 0.17
CA LEU A 96 12.31 8.83 0.82
C LEU A 96 13.19 8.27 1.91
N HIS A 97 12.68 8.22 3.13
CA HIS A 97 13.32 7.59 4.28
C HIS A 97 12.38 6.55 4.85
N MET A 98 12.82 5.32 4.92
CA MET A 98 12.01 4.23 5.44
C MET A 98 12.80 3.46 6.48
N ARG A 99 12.23 3.30 7.68
CA ARG A 99 12.74 2.41 8.72
C ARG A 99 11.69 1.36 9.04
N ARG A 100 12.07 0.10 8.82
CA ARG A 100 11.19 -1.04 9.02
C ARG A 100 10.60 -1.05 10.44
N ASP A 101 9.29 -1.27 10.51
CA ASP A 101 8.50 -1.32 11.73
C ASP A 101 8.48 -0.01 12.53
N GLU A 102 8.85 1.11 11.91
CA GLU A 102 8.86 2.41 12.57
C GLU A 102 8.18 3.49 11.73
N VAL A 103 8.73 3.81 10.54
CA VAL A 103 8.27 4.96 9.77
C VAL A 103 8.57 4.83 8.27
N ILE A 104 7.69 5.39 7.46
CA ILE A 104 7.90 5.69 6.04
C ILE A 104 7.69 7.18 5.88
N ARG A 105 8.71 7.90 5.37
CA ARG A 105 8.69 9.35 5.23
C ARG A 105 9.05 9.76 3.81
N ILE A 106 8.18 10.56 3.20
CA ILE A 106 8.40 11.23 1.92
C ILE A 106 8.52 12.71 2.20
N GLN A 107 9.65 13.31 1.82
CA GLN A 107 9.88 14.75 1.92
C GLN A 107 9.93 15.34 0.52
N LEU A 108 9.19 16.39 0.29
CA LEU A 108 9.12 17.10 -0.98
C LEU A 108 9.97 18.37 -0.89
N ILE A 109 10.99 18.46 -1.72
CA ILE A 109 12.03 19.48 -1.67
C ILE A 109 12.14 20.13 -3.05
N PRO A 110 11.24 21.07 -3.39
CA PRO A 110 11.27 21.77 -4.67
C PRO A 110 12.62 22.45 -4.86
N PHE A 111 13.17 22.30 -6.06
CA PHE A 111 14.46 22.90 -6.44
C PHE A 111 15.64 22.53 -5.52
N GLY A 112 15.50 21.53 -4.64
CA GLY A 112 16.56 21.09 -3.73
C GLY A 112 16.89 22.07 -2.60
N LEU A 113 16.06 23.10 -2.37
CA LEU A 113 16.39 24.19 -1.43
C LEU A 113 15.88 23.92 -0.02
N MET A 114 14.56 23.74 0.11
CA MET A 114 13.92 23.50 1.42
C MET A 114 12.76 22.53 1.31
N GLU A 115 12.49 21.83 2.39
CA GLU A 115 11.30 20.97 2.49
C GLU A 115 10.04 21.84 2.46
N ALA A 116 9.19 21.61 1.47
CA ALA A 116 7.91 22.29 1.33
C ALA A 116 6.75 21.45 1.85
N GLY A 117 6.92 20.12 1.88
CA GLY A 117 5.91 19.22 2.39
C GLY A 117 6.51 17.89 2.84
N ARG A 118 5.82 17.25 3.77
CA ARG A 118 6.18 15.95 4.33
C ARG A 118 4.95 15.07 4.46
N LEU A 119 5.09 13.83 4.03
CA LEU A 119 4.15 12.78 4.34
C LEU A 119 4.88 11.71 5.14
N GLU A 120 4.30 11.34 6.27
CA GLU A 120 4.89 10.36 7.17
C GLU A 120 3.84 9.36 7.62
N PHE A 121 4.18 8.09 7.54
CA PHE A 121 3.39 6.98 8.03
C PHE A 121 4.16 6.33 9.17
N THR A 122 3.54 6.22 10.32
CA THR A 122 4.05 5.51 11.50
C THR A 122 3.10 4.38 11.86
N LYS A 123 3.41 3.59 12.87
CA LYS A 123 2.49 2.54 13.36
C LYS A 123 1.15 3.09 13.84
N ASN A 124 1.13 4.32 14.32
CA ASN A 124 -0.01 4.88 15.06
C ASN A 124 -0.79 5.91 14.25
N TYR A 125 -0.12 6.62 13.34
CA TYR A 125 -0.73 7.74 12.63
C TYR A 125 -0.11 7.97 11.26
N VAL A 126 -0.87 8.65 10.43
CA VAL A 126 -0.42 9.34 9.24
C VAL A 126 -0.28 10.82 9.58
N LEU A 127 0.84 11.42 9.21
CA LEU A 127 1.13 12.84 9.38
C LEU A 127 1.42 13.46 8.02
N LEU A 128 0.69 14.52 7.71
CA LEU A 128 0.91 15.35 6.56
C LEU A 128 1.28 16.74 7.04
N VAL A 129 2.40 17.30 6.57
CA VAL A 129 2.85 18.65 6.92
C VAL A 129 2.97 19.49 5.66
N ASP A 130 2.24 20.59 5.60
CA ASP A 130 2.42 21.67 4.65
C ASP A 130 3.27 22.77 5.30
N ARG A 131 4.52 22.87 4.87
CA ARG A 131 5.44 23.86 5.45
C ARG A 131 5.25 25.27 4.87
N ILE A 132 4.59 25.35 3.72
CA ILE A 132 4.35 26.63 3.07
C ILE A 132 3.25 27.40 3.79
N HIS A 133 2.13 26.72 4.08
CA HIS A 133 1.00 27.31 4.77
C HIS A 133 1.05 27.13 6.30
N LYS A 134 2.05 26.39 6.80
CA LYS A 134 2.19 26.03 8.23
C LYS A 134 0.96 25.33 8.77
N GLU A 135 0.50 24.35 8.01
CA GLU A 135 -0.61 23.47 8.37
C GLU A 135 -0.16 22.03 8.47
N TYR A 136 -0.88 21.24 9.26
CA TYR A 136 -0.65 19.79 9.28
C TYR A 136 -1.95 19.04 9.54
N VAL A 137 -1.98 17.78 9.06
CA VAL A 137 -3.00 16.80 9.42
C VAL A 137 -2.31 15.65 10.13
N LYS A 138 -2.88 15.23 11.24
CA LYS A 138 -2.49 14.02 11.94
C LYS A 138 -3.73 13.17 12.18
N ALA A 139 -3.74 11.96 11.62
CA ALA A 139 -4.89 11.04 11.70
C ALA A 139 -4.42 9.65 12.12
N SER A 140 -5.16 9.01 13.02
CA SER A 140 -4.92 7.62 13.39
C SER A 140 -5.57 6.67 12.39
N TYR A 141 -4.94 5.52 12.12
CA TYR A 141 -5.56 4.46 11.31
C TYR A 141 -6.86 3.93 11.95
N SER A 142 -6.93 3.95 13.28
CA SER A 142 -8.11 3.51 14.03
C SER A 142 -9.31 4.43 13.87
N ASP A 143 -9.09 5.69 13.50
CA ASP A 143 -10.15 6.68 13.33
C ASP A 143 -10.86 6.54 11.98
N VAL A 144 -10.29 5.73 11.09
CA VAL A 144 -10.87 5.44 9.77
C VAL A 144 -11.45 4.03 9.76
N ASP A 145 -12.75 3.93 9.97
CA ASP A 145 -13.50 2.65 10.05
C ASP A 145 -13.22 1.70 8.88
N PHE A 146 -13.05 2.25 7.68
CA PHE A 146 -12.72 1.47 6.49
C PHE A 146 -11.38 0.74 6.63
N LEU A 147 -10.33 1.43 7.07
CA LEU A 147 -9.00 0.85 7.25
C LEU A 147 -9.03 -0.24 8.31
N LYS A 148 -9.64 0.07 9.46
CA LYS A 148 -9.77 -0.85 10.59
C LYS A 148 -10.49 -2.15 10.19
N ARG A 149 -11.63 -2.03 9.50
CA ARG A 149 -12.43 -3.21 9.09
C ARG A 149 -11.75 -4.08 8.05
N ASN A 150 -10.88 -3.51 7.24
CA ASN A 150 -10.19 -4.22 6.16
C ASN A 150 -8.75 -4.61 6.51
N GLY A 151 -8.33 -4.43 7.77
CA GLY A 151 -6.98 -4.78 8.22
C GLY A 151 -5.88 -3.98 7.51
N LEU A 152 -6.21 -2.75 7.07
CA LEU A 152 -5.28 -1.85 6.40
C LEU A 152 -4.65 -0.93 7.45
N ASP A 153 -3.41 -1.18 7.75
CA ASP A 153 -2.63 -0.47 8.75
C ASP A 153 -1.24 -0.08 8.21
N PHE A 154 -0.39 0.38 9.09
CA PHE A 154 1.00 0.68 8.75
C PHE A 154 1.73 -0.51 8.10
N TYR A 155 1.50 -1.74 8.55
CA TYR A 155 2.23 -2.92 8.05
C TYR A 155 1.81 -3.30 6.63
N ALA A 156 0.54 -3.13 6.28
CA ALA A 156 0.08 -3.30 4.91
C ALA A 156 0.73 -2.27 3.98
N LEU A 157 0.79 -1.00 4.41
CA LEU A 157 1.46 0.06 3.68
C LEU A 157 2.97 -0.17 3.58
N GLN A 158 3.61 -0.56 4.69
CA GLN A 158 5.02 -0.92 4.72
C GLN A 158 5.32 -2.02 3.69
N ALA A 159 4.50 -3.06 3.63
CA ALA A 159 4.70 -4.14 2.68
C ALA A 159 4.62 -3.67 1.22
N LEU A 160 3.73 -2.71 0.90
CA LEU A 160 3.70 -2.07 -0.42
C LEU A 160 5.02 -1.34 -0.73
N PHE A 161 5.50 -0.51 0.19
CA PHE A 161 6.75 0.23 0.00
C PHE A 161 7.99 -0.65 0.00
N TRP A 162 7.99 -1.79 0.73
CA TRP A 162 9.07 -2.77 0.73
C TRP A 162 8.97 -3.83 -0.37
N ASN A 163 7.95 -3.76 -1.24
CA ASN A 163 7.71 -4.76 -2.29
C ASN A 163 7.60 -6.18 -1.74
N GLN A 164 6.64 -6.39 -0.83
CA GLN A 164 6.46 -7.65 -0.10
C GLN A 164 5.02 -8.16 -0.17
N LEU A 165 4.84 -9.45 0.06
CA LEU A 165 3.53 -9.98 0.42
C LEU A 165 3.13 -9.46 1.79
N PHE A 166 1.83 -9.30 2.03
CA PHE A 166 1.28 -9.01 3.35
C PHE A 166 -0.03 -9.76 3.57
N VAL A 167 -0.33 -9.99 4.83
CA VAL A 167 -1.64 -10.49 5.28
C VAL A 167 -2.32 -9.35 6.03
N PRO A 168 -3.51 -8.91 5.61
CA PRO A 168 -4.22 -7.83 6.27
C PRO A 168 -4.41 -8.08 7.77
N GLY A 169 -4.10 -7.09 8.60
CA GLY A 169 -4.14 -7.17 10.05
C GLY A 169 -2.98 -7.94 10.70
N ALA A 170 -1.98 -8.39 9.93
CA ALA A 170 -0.79 -9.05 10.46
C ALA A 170 0.46 -8.19 10.24
N GLN A 171 1.36 -8.18 11.23
CA GLN A 171 2.61 -7.41 11.16
C GLN A 171 3.62 -8.00 10.17
N LYS A 172 3.59 -9.32 9.96
CA LYS A 172 4.52 -10.05 9.07
C LYS A 172 3.88 -11.29 8.48
N VAL A 173 4.38 -11.70 7.34
CA VAL A 173 4.06 -12.99 6.73
C VAL A 173 4.89 -14.08 7.42
N THR A 174 4.23 -15.18 7.76
CA THR A 174 4.85 -16.38 8.35
C THR A 174 4.52 -17.59 7.48
N ASP A 175 5.23 -18.70 7.66
CA ASP A 175 4.95 -19.95 6.95
C ASP A 175 3.49 -20.42 7.11
N SER A 176 2.92 -20.23 8.30
CA SER A 176 1.51 -20.56 8.54
C SER A 176 0.56 -19.64 7.76
N SER A 177 0.88 -18.36 7.68
CA SER A 177 0.05 -17.40 6.94
C SER A 177 0.20 -17.50 5.42
N LEU A 178 1.30 -18.09 4.90
CA LEU A 178 1.44 -18.37 3.47
C LEU A 178 0.36 -19.30 2.94
N LYS A 179 -0.23 -20.16 3.81
CA LYS A 179 -1.34 -21.05 3.44
C LYS A 179 -2.63 -20.30 3.04
N SER A 180 -2.76 -19.02 3.39
CA SER A 180 -3.90 -18.18 2.98
C SER A 180 -3.76 -17.62 1.56
N PHE A 181 -2.63 -17.84 0.91
CA PHE A 181 -2.40 -17.40 -0.45
C PHE A 181 -2.60 -18.54 -1.44
N ILE A 182 -3.05 -18.20 -2.63
CA ILE A 182 -3.18 -19.11 -3.77
C ILE A 182 -2.21 -18.62 -4.86
N ALA A 183 -1.38 -19.53 -5.39
CA ALA A 183 -0.53 -19.26 -6.54
C ALA A 183 -1.11 -19.92 -7.80
N ASP A 184 -1.48 -19.12 -8.78
CA ASP A 184 -1.97 -19.57 -10.08
C ASP A 184 -0.81 -19.69 -11.07
N PHE A 185 -0.36 -20.93 -11.28
CA PHE A 185 0.73 -21.27 -12.18
C PHE A 185 0.29 -21.36 -13.65
N SER A 186 -1.00 -21.27 -13.95
CA SER A 186 -1.50 -21.22 -15.33
C SER A 186 -1.40 -19.83 -15.92
N ALA A 187 -1.28 -18.80 -15.08
CA ALA A 187 -1.12 -17.41 -15.47
C ALA A 187 0.34 -17.05 -15.78
N SER A 188 0.56 -16.15 -16.71
CA SER A 188 1.87 -15.54 -17.00
C SER A 188 1.69 -14.01 -17.09
N PRO A 189 2.17 -13.23 -16.11
CA PRO A 189 2.95 -13.62 -14.92
C PRO A 189 2.16 -14.50 -13.93
N ILE A 190 2.86 -15.27 -13.09
CA ILE A 190 2.23 -16.07 -12.03
C ILE A 190 1.53 -15.12 -11.05
N LYS A 191 0.28 -15.44 -10.73
CA LYS A 191 -0.53 -14.64 -9.82
C LYS A 191 -0.56 -15.28 -8.44
N VAL A 192 -0.21 -14.49 -7.43
CA VAL A 192 -0.41 -14.83 -6.02
C VAL A 192 -1.59 -14.01 -5.52
N SER A 193 -2.56 -14.63 -4.88
CA SER A 193 -3.77 -13.93 -4.44
C SER A 193 -4.21 -14.34 -3.04
N THR A 194 -4.90 -13.42 -2.37
CA THR A 194 -5.60 -13.65 -1.11
C THR A 194 -6.80 -12.71 -0.99
N THR A 195 -7.71 -13.01 -0.09
CA THR A 195 -8.88 -12.18 0.21
C THR A 195 -9.00 -11.94 1.71
N TYR A 196 -9.54 -10.78 2.09
CA TYR A 196 -9.82 -10.43 3.48
C TYR A 196 -11.05 -9.51 3.53
N GLY A 197 -12.14 -9.98 4.13
CA GLY A 197 -13.41 -9.25 4.10
C GLY A 197 -13.86 -8.96 2.67
N ASN A 198 -14.09 -7.70 2.35
CA ASN A 198 -14.48 -7.25 1.01
C ASN A 198 -13.27 -6.85 0.13
N MET A 199 -12.05 -7.12 0.60
CA MET A 199 -10.82 -6.84 -0.12
C MET A 199 -10.30 -8.08 -0.84
N SER A 200 -9.87 -7.92 -2.06
CA SER A 200 -9.07 -8.91 -2.80
C SER A 200 -7.72 -8.32 -3.17
N TYR A 201 -6.69 -9.13 -3.04
CA TYR A 201 -5.30 -8.76 -3.35
C TYR A 201 -4.74 -9.74 -4.37
N VAL A 202 -4.10 -9.21 -5.40
CA VAL A 202 -3.43 -10.00 -6.43
C VAL A 202 -2.04 -9.42 -6.66
N TRP A 203 -1.01 -10.23 -6.41
CA TRP A 203 0.38 -9.92 -6.76
C TRP A 203 0.72 -10.63 -8.05
N ASN A 204 1.21 -9.90 -9.05
CA ASN A 204 1.80 -10.47 -10.25
C ASN A 204 3.29 -10.61 -10.01
N THR A 205 3.80 -11.82 -10.17
CA THR A 205 5.18 -12.17 -9.85
C THR A 205 5.90 -12.70 -11.09
N ASP A 206 7.16 -12.34 -11.26
CA ASP A 206 7.98 -12.85 -12.36
C ASP A 206 8.11 -14.38 -12.28
N ASN A 207 7.92 -15.05 -13.41
CA ASN A 207 7.86 -16.51 -13.46
C ASN A 207 9.17 -17.19 -13.06
N THR A 208 10.31 -16.51 -13.26
CA THR A 208 11.66 -17.06 -13.05
C THR A 208 12.20 -16.65 -11.69
N THR A 209 12.13 -15.38 -11.38
CA THR A 209 12.75 -14.81 -10.17
C THR A 209 11.80 -14.78 -8.97
N ALA A 210 10.48 -14.84 -9.21
CA ALA A 210 9.42 -14.65 -8.23
C ALA A 210 9.41 -13.24 -7.60
N LEU A 211 10.04 -12.24 -8.23
CA LEU A 211 9.95 -10.84 -7.84
C LEU A 211 8.52 -10.34 -8.07
N ILE A 212 8.01 -9.55 -7.15
CA ILE A 212 6.69 -8.93 -7.29
C ILE A 212 6.80 -7.74 -8.24
N ASN A 213 6.15 -7.84 -9.41
CA ASN A 213 6.11 -6.78 -10.41
C ASN A 213 4.93 -5.82 -10.21
N SER A 214 3.86 -6.29 -9.61
CA SER A 214 2.73 -5.42 -9.21
C SER A 214 1.88 -6.06 -8.13
N VAL A 215 1.13 -5.23 -7.43
CA VAL A 215 0.03 -5.64 -6.56
C VAL A 215 -1.21 -4.84 -6.93
N ASN A 216 -2.34 -5.52 -7.02
CA ASN A 216 -3.66 -4.92 -7.16
C ASN A 216 -4.48 -5.24 -5.91
N ALA A 217 -4.95 -4.19 -5.24
CA ALA A 217 -5.89 -4.28 -4.13
C ALA A 217 -7.24 -3.75 -4.62
N LYS A 218 -8.29 -4.55 -4.51
CA LYS A 218 -9.64 -4.19 -4.94
C LYS A 218 -10.61 -4.34 -3.79
N TYR A 219 -11.34 -3.28 -3.51
CA TYR A 219 -12.48 -3.28 -2.61
C TYR A 219 -13.77 -3.52 -3.42
N SER A 220 -14.56 -4.52 -3.01
CA SER A 220 -15.82 -4.88 -3.64
C SER A 220 -16.91 -4.86 -2.56
N GLY A 221 -17.47 -3.67 -2.30
CA GLY A 221 -18.53 -3.58 -1.30
C GLY A 221 -19.05 -2.15 -1.11
N GLY A 222 -20.36 -2.05 -0.87
CA GLY A 222 -21.03 -0.82 -0.51
C GLY A 222 -21.66 -0.05 -1.67
N LYS A 223 -22.48 0.95 -1.28
CA LYS A 223 -23.21 1.84 -2.19
C LYS A 223 -22.28 2.75 -3.02
N ASP A 224 -21.03 2.90 -2.57
CA ASP A 224 -20.07 3.85 -3.11
C ASP A 224 -19.20 3.28 -4.25
N GLY A 225 -19.48 2.05 -4.66
CA GLY A 225 -18.83 1.42 -5.80
C GLY A 225 -17.46 0.78 -5.49
N ASN A 226 -16.82 0.27 -6.53
CA ASN A 226 -15.53 -0.41 -6.42
C ASN A 226 -14.40 0.61 -6.38
N THR A 227 -13.48 0.43 -5.44
CA THR A 227 -12.20 1.14 -5.40
C THR A 227 -11.08 0.15 -5.68
N SER A 228 -10.12 0.53 -6.50
CA SER A 228 -8.93 -0.26 -6.76
C SER A 228 -7.67 0.58 -6.64
N VAL A 229 -6.65 -0.04 -6.06
CA VAL A 229 -5.29 0.50 -5.97
C VAL A 229 -4.37 -0.50 -6.64
N THR A 230 -3.55 -0.02 -7.57
CA THR A 230 -2.51 -0.84 -8.22
C THR A 230 -1.17 -0.19 -7.95
N CYS A 231 -0.22 -0.96 -7.44
CA CYS A 231 1.17 -0.55 -7.30
C CYS A 231 2.03 -1.41 -8.22
N THR A 232 2.75 -0.78 -9.14
CA THR A 232 3.64 -1.42 -10.10
C THR A 232 5.08 -1.11 -9.75
N TYR A 233 5.96 -2.08 -9.89
CA TYR A 233 7.36 -2.03 -9.52
C TYR A 233 8.24 -2.38 -10.71
N SER A 234 9.28 -1.57 -10.95
CA SER A 234 10.23 -1.81 -12.04
C SER A 234 11.64 -1.33 -11.68
N ASN A 235 12.57 -1.52 -12.60
CA ASN A 235 13.97 -1.10 -12.46
C ASN A 235 14.63 -1.61 -11.18
N PHE A 236 14.54 -2.94 -10.97
CA PHE A 236 15.10 -3.58 -9.78
C PHE A 236 16.62 -3.50 -9.73
N LYS A 237 17.15 -2.91 -8.66
CA LYS A 237 18.58 -2.79 -8.36
C LYS A 237 18.95 -3.57 -7.10
N ALA A 238 20.22 -3.90 -6.96
CA ALA A 238 20.70 -4.56 -5.76
C ALA A 238 20.59 -3.64 -4.53
N LEU A 239 20.08 -4.20 -3.42
CA LEU A 239 20.12 -3.61 -2.09
C LEU A 239 20.52 -4.72 -1.11
N GLY A 240 21.78 -4.74 -0.70
CA GLY A 240 22.38 -5.88 -0.05
C GLY A 240 22.39 -7.11 -0.98
N THR A 241 21.90 -8.23 -0.49
CA THR A 241 21.83 -9.51 -1.24
C THR A 241 20.53 -9.68 -2.03
N LYS A 242 19.60 -8.75 -1.93
CA LYS A 242 18.29 -8.79 -2.58
C LYS A 242 18.15 -7.69 -3.62
N LYS A 243 17.10 -7.77 -4.42
CA LYS A 243 16.73 -6.73 -5.38
C LYS A 243 15.60 -5.88 -4.83
N PHE A 244 15.67 -4.58 -5.07
CA PHE A 244 14.66 -3.61 -4.67
C PHE A 244 14.25 -2.76 -5.88
N PRO A 245 12.94 -2.50 -6.09
CA PRO A 245 12.48 -1.66 -7.19
C PRO A 245 12.90 -0.21 -6.99
N THR A 246 13.39 0.43 -8.03
CA THR A 246 13.70 1.86 -8.02
C THR A 246 12.60 2.71 -8.63
N ASP A 247 11.65 2.10 -9.32
CA ASP A 247 10.45 2.78 -9.79
C ASP A 247 9.23 2.14 -9.15
N ILE A 248 8.46 2.96 -8.45
CA ILE A 248 7.23 2.57 -7.76
C ILE A 248 6.11 3.46 -8.30
N TYR A 249 5.19 2.86 -9.06
CA TYR A 249 4.07 3.57 -9.65
C TYR A 249 2.75 3.10 -9.04
N LEU A 250 2.09 3.96 -8.28
CA LEU A 250 0.83 3.70 -7.63
C LEU A 250 -0.29 4.42 -8.36
N THR A 251 -1.35 3.69 -8.69
CA THR A 251 -2.59 4.26 -9.24
C THR A 251 -3.76 3.91 -8.35
N MET A 252 -4.65 4.86 -8.17
CA MET A 252 -5.94 4.65 -7.51
C MET A 252 -7.07 5.00 -8.46
N SER A 253 -8.08 4.13 -8.51
CA SER A 253 -9.35 4.40 -9.18
C SER A 253 -10.48 4.26 -8.18
N THR A 254 -11.25 5.31 -8.00
CA THR A 254 -12.38 5.34 -7.05
C THR A 254 -13.51 6.19 -7.58
N LYS A 255 -14.75 5.81 -7.24
CA LYS A 255 -15.94 6.62 -7.50
C LYS A 255 -16.30 7.52 -6.31
N MET A 256 -15.56 7.41 -5.21
CA MET A 256 -15.86 8.13 -3.96
C MET A 256 -15.48 9.62 -4.03
N VAL A 257 -14.58 10.00 -4.94
CA VAL A 257 -14.13 11.39 -5.12
C VAL A 257 -14.59 11.89 -6.48
N LYS A 258 -15.50 12.87 -6.50
CA LYS A 258 -16.17 13.36 -7.73
C LYS A 258 -15.21 13.88 -8.81
N ASN A 259 -14.13 14.55 -8.43
CA ASN A 259 -13.20 15.19 -9.36
C ASN A 259 -11.83 14.49 -9.46
N ALA A 260 -11.64 13.37 -8.77
CA ALA A 260 -10.38 12.65 -8.73
C ALA A 260 -10.59 11.13 -8.89
N SER A 261 -11.39 10.75 -9.89
CA SER A 261 -11.70 9.32 -10.15
C SER A 261 -10.46 8.47 -10.48
N LYS A 262 -9.39 9.12 -10.93
CA LYS A 262 -8.07 8.50 -11.16
C LYS A 262 -6.97 9.39 -10.60
N MET A 263 -6.12 8.81 -9.76
CA MET A 263 -4.95 9.46 -9.20
C MET A 263 -3.75 8.55 -9.37
N SER A 264 -2.57 9.13 -9.56
CA SER A 264 -1.34 8.36 -9.57
C SER A 264 -0.20 9.07 -8.84
N LEU A 265 0.68 8.23 -8.28
CA LEU A 265 1.93 8.60 -7.66
C LEU A 265 3.05 7.81 -8.33
N ASP A 266 3.99 8.50 -8.95
CA ASP A 266 5.22 7.94 -9.50
C ASP A 266 6.40 8.35 -8.61
N LEU A 267 7.07 7.37 -8.04
CA LEU A 267 8.28 7.54 -7.24
C LEU A 267 9.45 6.89 -7.97
N GLN A 268 10.37 7.72 -8.46
CA GLN A 268 11.63 7.29 -9.04
C GLN A 268 12.73 7.46 -7.99
N LEU A 269 13.31 6.35 -7.56
CA LEU A 269 14.38 6.30 -6.56
C LEU A 269 15.73 6.41 -7.26
N ASN A 270 16.35 7.58 -7.16
CA ASN A 270 17.59 7.88 -7.88
C ASN A 270 18.84 7.27 -7.22
N THR A 271 18.77 7.06 -5.90
CA THR A 271 19.83 6.44 -5.10
C THR A 271 19.22 5.42 -4.16
N LEU A 272 19.95 4.37 -3.85
CA LEU A 272 19.56 3.42 -2.81
C LEU A 272 20.67 3.33 -1.79
N SER A 273 20.35 3.59 -0.52
CA SER A 273 21.23 3.35 0.61
C SER A 273 20.46 2.74 1.78
N ASN A 274 21.18 2.19 2.73
CA ASN A 274 20.66 1.69 4.00
C ASN A 274 21.14 2.56 5.18
N ASP A 275 21.41 3.85 4.90
CA ASP A 275 21.80 4.83 5.90
C ASP A 275 20.79 4.89 7.05
N ASP A 276 21.26 4.92 8.27
CA ASP A 276 20.46 4.95 9.49
C ASP A 276 20.65 6.24 10.32
N ASP A 277 21.53 7.15 9.89
CA ASP A 277 21.77 8.43 10.53
C ASP A 277 20.72 9.48 10.12
N TRP A 278 19.48 9.27 10.58
CA TRP A 278 18.37 10.20 10.39
C TRP A 278 17.30 10.06 11.47
N GLU A 279 16.66 11.17 11.79
CA GLU A 279 15.61 11.29 12.80
C GLU A 279 14.33 10.58 12.34
N THR A 280 13.80 9.65 13.12
CA THR A 280 12.56 8.92 12.82
C THR A 280 11.30 9.66 13.24
N GLU A 281 11.40 10.58 14.18
CA GLU A 281 10.27 11.35 14.67
C GLU A 281 10.20 12.75 14.03
N THR A 282 8.99 13.20 13.75
CA THR A 282 8.72 14.56 13.28
C THR A 282 8.13 15.40 14.39
N SER A 283 8.86 16.42 14.81
CA SER A 283 8.34 17.48 15.68
C SER A 283 7.56 18.51 14.87
N ILE A 284 6.35 18.85 15.34
CA ILE A 284 5.54 19.93 14.78
C ILE A 284 5.64 21.16 15.69
N SER A 285 6.13 22.27 15.14
CA SER A 285 6.22 23.54 15.88
C SER A 285 4.82 24.08 16.22
N SER A 286 4.69 24.76 17.34
CA SER A 286 3.46 25.45 17.77
C SER A 286 2.99 26.53 16.79
N LYS A 287 3.82 26.89 15.80
CA LYS A 287 3.47 27.84 14.73
C LYS A 287 2.61 27.20 13.61
N TYR A 288 2.38 25.87 13.67
CA TYR A 288 1.57 25.16 12.72
C TYR A 288 0.16 24.97 13.26
N THR A 289 -0.83 25.09 12.37
CA THR A 289 -2.23 24.83 12.69
C THR A 289 -2.60 23.42 12.28
N GLN A 290 -3.20 22.66 13.19
CA GLN A 290 -3.80 21.38 12.82
C GLN A 290 -5.11 21.62 12.10
N VAL A 291 -5.27 21.01 10.92
CA VAL A 291 -6.49 21.07 10.10
C VAL A 291 -7.05 19.66 9.92
N GLY A 292 -8.33 19.56 9.57
CA GLY A 292 -8.98 18.28 9.30
C GLY A 292 -8.54 17.69 7.97
N ALA A 293 -8.58 16.36 7.85
CA ALA A 293 -8.30 15.68 6.58
C ALA A 293 -9.25 16.16 5.47
N ASP A 294 -10.53 16.40 5.80
CA ASP A 294 -11.54 16.89 4.85
C ASP A 294 -11.21 18.27 4.30
N GLU A 295 -10.58 19.14 5.09
CA GLU A 295 -10.20 20.48 4.66
C GLU A 295 -9.13 20.43 3.57
N ILE A 296 -8.17 19.52 3.73
CA ILE A 296 -7.16 19.27 2.71
C ILE A 296 -7.79 18.60 1.48
N LEU A 297 -8.71 17.65 1.68
CA LEU A 297 -9.47 17.02 0.60
C LEU A 297 -10.28 18.04 -0.22
N ASN A 298 -10.93 18.99 0.45
CA ASN A 298 -11.69 20.06 -0.21
C ASN A 298 -10.80 21.03 -0.98
N LYS A 299 -9.60 21.35 -0.46
CA LYS A 299 -8.59 22.12 -1.18
C LYS A 299 -8.07 21.38 -2.43
N LEU A 300 -8.18 20.03 -2.46
CA LEU A 300 -7.84 19.18 -3.60
C LEU A 300 -8.97 19.10 -4.65
N GLY A 301 -10.21 19.03 -4.21
CA GLY A 301 -11.39 18.90 -5.07
C GLY A 301 -11.85 20.22 -5.68
N GLY A 302 -11.33 21.35 -5.21
CA GLY A 302 -11.66 22.70 -5.69
C GLY A 302 -10.74 23.25 -6.79
N LEU A 303 -9.88 22.38 -7.37
CA LEU A 303 -8.98 22.70 -8.52
C LEU A 303 -9.50 22.01 -9.82
#